data_f39f53be634c76d063cd9ae15d239f2d
#
_entry.id   f39f53be634c76d063cd9ae15d239f2d
#
_cell.length_a   1.000
_cell.length_b   1.000
_cell.length_c   1.000
_cell.angle_alpha   90.00
_cell.angle_beta   90.00
_cell.angle_gamma   90.00
#
_symmetry.space_group_name_H-M   'P 1'
#
loop_
_entity.id
_entity.type
_entity.pdbx_description
1 polymer ?
#
loop_
_entity_poly.entity_id
_entity_poly.type
_entity_poly.pdbx_seq_one_letter_code
_entity_poly.pdbx_strand_id
1 'polypeptide(L)'
;MKMNRLIYMAVGLLAFFSANAQVKTDEMIVLDVDSITDEQLDTINVRKKLFINDYSMIGIQYGAGLSQVMWNPSQKQDMLFSPINVGITFTTYQKMFGYMPYFGFQAGIFYGKEGYQFEYNEDKDYIYTIEGAEKAVLDVIEVPLLFQFHIDMWNFKIMAQVGCYGGYRLGIERFPGKTGYVKEELRHSFKDTDRRMDYGIKGGVGFALVFEPVEIHFQAAYKHSLASLYEPDHYSKYYYRYAYPQNIVVSVGTYFHLTKRSGKTKAAIRKLAKDMVYENNNQQ
;
A
#
# COMPACT_ATOMS: atom_id res chain seq x y z
N MET A 1 -6.75 9.87 -27.58
CA MET A 1 -7.05 11.16 -26.91
C MET A 1 -7.52 11.02 -25.44
N LYS A 2 -7.86 9.83 -24.93
CA LYS A 2 -8.27 9.62 -23.52
C LYS A 2 -7.11 9.36 -22.55
N MET A 3 -5.98 8.86 -23.00
CA MET A 3 -4.83 8.48 -22.14
C MET A 3 -4.11 9.69 -21.51
N ASN A 4 -4.01 10.79 -22.24
CA ASN A 4 -3.36 12.01 -21.72
C ASN A 4 -4.11 12.65 -20.55
N ARG A 5 -5.43 12.52 -20.49
CA ARG A 5 -6.23 13.06 -19.36
C ARG A 5 -5.99 12.33 -18.05
N LEU A 6 -5.72 11.03 -18.08
CA LEU A 6 -5.40 10.22 -16.89
C LEU A 6 -4.01 10.57 -16.32
N ILE A 7 -3.04 10.79 -17.20
CA ILE A 7 -1.68 11.21 -16.81
C ILE A 7 -1.73 12.59 -16.16
N TYR A 8 -2.48 13.54 -16.74
CA TYR A 8 -2.62 14.87 -16.14
C TYR A 8 -3.37 14.85 -14.81
N MET A 9 -4.34 13.93 -14.62
CA MET A 9 -5.02 13.76 -13.33
C MET A 9 -4.08 13.17 -12.27
N ALA A 10 -3.25 12.19 -12.62
CA ALA A 10 -2.27 11.61 -11.69
C ALA A 10 -1.17 12.61 -11.31
N VAL A 11 -0.66 13.37 -12.28
CA VAL A 11 0.33 14.44 -12.05
C VAL A 11 -0.30 15.60 -11.26
N GLY A 12 -1.55 15.94 -11.52
CA GLY A 12 -2.28 16.96 -10.77
C GLY A 12 -2.52 16.57 -9.31
N LEU A 13 -2.81 15.30 -9.03
CA LEU A 13 -2.93 14.77 -7.67
C LEU A 13 -1.59 14.82 -6.93
N LEU A 14 -0.50 14.42 -7.57
CA LEU A 14 0.85 14.51 -7.00
C LEU A 14 1.25 15.97 -6.72
N ALA A 15 0.93 16.90 -7.62
CA ALA A 15 1.19 18.33 -7.44
C ALA A 15 0.33 18.96 -6.33
N PHE A 16 -0.90 18.48 -6.14
CA PHE A 16 -1.78 18.96 -5.06
C PHE A 16 -1.26 18.56 -3.67
N PHE A 17 -0.65 17.39 -3.56
CA PHE A 17 -0.02 16.94 -2.31
C PHE A 17 1.29 17.65 -2.02
N SER A 18 2.09 18.00 -3.04
CA SER A 18 3.33 18.75 -2.84
C SER A 18 3.10 20.22 -2.48
N ALA A 19 2.00 20.84 -2.93
CA ALA A 19 1.68 22.22 -2.61
C ALA A 19 1.24 22.44 -1.15
N ASN A 20 0.74 21.40 -0.48
CA ASN A 20 0.36 21.46 0.93
C ASN A 20 1.51 21.08 1.90
N ALA A 21 2.67 20.70 1.37
CA ALA A 21 3.89 20.45 2.14
C ALA A 21 4.67 21.75 2.44
N GLN A 22 4.03 22.92 2.43
CA GLN A 22 4.64 24.11 3.01
C GLN A 22 4.72 23.88 4.52
N VAL A 23 5.92 23.54 4.95
CA VAL A 23 6.35 23.54 6.33
C VAL A 23 6.00 24.92 6.92
N LYS A 24 4.94 24.98 7.70
CA LYS A 24 4.85 26.03 8.72
C LYS A 24 6.05 25.80 9.61
N THR A 25 7.01 26.69 9.52
CA THR A 25 8.08 26.81 10.50
C THR A 25 7.36 26.93 11.84
N ASP A 26 7.34 25.83 12.60
CA ASP A 26 6.84 25.87 13.97
C ASP A 26 7.63 26.96 14.68
N GLU A 27 6.94 27.94 15.22
CA GLU A 27 7.49 28.84 16.20
C GLU A 27 8.16 27.98 17.25
N MET A 28 9.49 28.05 17.29
CA MET A 28 10.26 27.48 18.37
C MET A 28 9.79 28.18 19.64
N ILE A 29 8.91 27.55 20.39
CA ILE A 29 8.57 28.00 21.73
C ILE A 29 9.85 27.86 22.51
N VAL A 30 10.57 28.96 22.66
CA VAL A 30 11.69 29.08 23.61
C VAL A 30 11.03 28.96 24.96
N LEU A 31 11.02 27.74 25.50
CA LEU A 31 10.60 27.47 26.87
C LEU A 31 11.75 28.02 27.76
N ASP A 32 11.41 29.03 28.55
CA ASP A 32 12.25 29.52 29.62
C ASP A 32 12.43 28.35 30.59
N VAL A 33 13.65 27.80 30.61
CA VAL A 33 13.96 26.49 31.25
C VAL A 33 14.04 26.66 32.77
N ASP A 34 14.16 27.87 33.26
CA ASP A 34 14.49 28.19 34.66
C ASP A 34 13.33 28.01 35.67
N SER A 35 12.13 27.63 35.21
CA SER A 35 10.96 27.50 36.07
C SER A 35 10.14 26.21 35.91
N ILE A 36 10.65 25.16 35.28
CA ILE A 36 9.90 23.97 34.99
C ILE A 36 9.89 22.98 36.15
N THR A 37 8.78 22.89 36.88
CA THR A 37 8.56 21.85 37.90
C THR A 37 8.30 20.49 37.29
N ASP A 38 8.51 19.37 38.02
CA ASP A 38 8.28 18.00 37.57
C ASP A 38 6.83 17.77 37.06
N GLU A 39 5.84 18.43 37.67
CA GLU A 39 4.45 18.41 37.24
C GLU A 39 4.23 19.11 35.89
N GLN A 40 4.92 20.22 35.64
CA GLN A 40 4.90 20.93 34.36
C GLN A 40 5.60 20.12 33.27
N LEU A 41 6.67 19.41 33.61
CA LEU A 41 7.36 18.47 32.72
C LEU A 41 6.43 17.35 32.24
N ASP A 42 5.62 16.79 33.13
CA ASP A 42 4.66 15.76 32.75
C ASP A 42 3.51 16.32 31.89
N THR A 43 3.06 17.54 32.15
CA THR A 43 2.05 18.22 31.36
C THR A 43 2.57 18.61 29.97
N ILE A 44 3.80 19.11 29.88
CA ILE A 44 4.48 19.42 28.62
C ILE A 44 4.70 18.13 27.81
N ASN A 45 5.11 17.05 28.44
CA ASN A 45 5.29 15.75 27.82
C ASN A 45 4.00 15.17 27.25
N VAL A 46 2.88 15.33 27.93
CA VAL A 46 1.57 14.88 27.44
C VAL A 46 1.17 15.66 26.19
N ARG A 47 1.33 16.97 26.16
CA ARG A 47 1.01 17.80 24.99
C ARG A 47 1.99 17.56 23.83
N LYS A 48 3.30 17.48 24.07
CA LYS A 48 4.29 17.21 23.01
C LYS A 48 4.23 15.79 22.47
N LYS A 49 3.71 14.83 23.20
CA LYS A 49 3.47 13.45 22.74
C LYS A 49 2.58 13.40 21.50
N LEU A 50 1.72 14.39 21.31
CA LEU A 50 0.83 14.52 20.15
C LEU A 50 1.53 15.13 18.91
N PHE A 51 2.76 15.61 19.04
CA PHE A 51 3.51 16.28 17.96
C PHE A 51 4.57 15.39 17.28
N ILE A 52 4.61 14.13 17.65
CA ILE A 52 5.60 13.17 17.16
C ILE A 52 5.15 12.65 15.81
N ASN A 53 6.05 12.63 14.83
CA ASN A 53 5.92 11.98 13.52
C ASN A 53 5.27 12.81 12.40
N ASP A 54 5.77 14.00 12.23
CA ASP A 54 5.51 14.79 11.03
C ASP A 54 6.73 14.70 10.11
N TYR A 55 6.67 13.78 9.14
CA TYR A 55 7.71 13.63 8.14
C TYR A 55 7.20 12.90 6.90
N SER A 56 7.90 13.11 5.80
CA SER A 56 7.59 12.49 4.53
C SER A 56 8.75 11.63 4.05
N MET A 57 8.44 10.57 3.35
CA MET A 57 9.43 9.64 2.82
C MET A 57 9.04 9.14 1.43
N ILE A 58 10.04 8.80 0.66
CA ILE A 58 9.89 8.09 -0.60
C ILE A 58 10.54 6.72 -0.46
N GLY A 59 9.91 5.70 -1.02
CA GLY A 59 10.40 4.33 -0.90
C GLY A 59 10.25 3.54 -2.18
N ILE A 60 11.07 2.51 -2.27
CA ILE A 60 10.97 1.48 -3.30
C ILE A 60 10.59 0.20 -2.57
N GLN A 61 9.55 -0.47 -3.08
CA GLN A 61 9.08 -1.76 -2.58
C GLN A 61 9.28 -2.83 -3.63
N TYR A 62 9.66 -4.02 -3.18
CA TYR A 62 9.66 -5.23 -3.94
C TYR A 62 8.96 -6.34 -3.15
N GLY A 63 8.13 -7.13 -3.83
CA GLY A 63 7.38 -8.18 -3.19
C GLY A 63 7.01 -9.32 -4.13
N ALA A 64 6.41 -10.33 -3.54
CA ALA A 64 5.81 -11.45 -4.24
C ALA A 64 4.34 -11.56 -3.86
N GLY A 65 3.53 -11.99 -4.81
CA GLY A 65 2.09 -12.14 -4.66
C GLY A 65 1.62 -13.58 -4.78
N LEU A 66 0.54 -13.87 -4.06
CA LEU A 66 -0.29 -15.06 -4.22
C LEU A 66 -1.65 -14.60 -4.69
N SER A 67 -2.03 -14.91 -5.91
CA SER A 67 -3.27 -14.44 -6.52
C SER A 67 -4.23 -15.59 -6.79
N GLN A 68 -5.50 -15.28 -6.66
CA GLN A 68 -6.63 -16.13 -7.02
C GLN A 68 -7.78 -15.25 -7.51
N VAL A 69 -8.81 -15.87 -8.06
CA VAL A 69 -10.00 -15.16 -8.56
C VAL A 69 -11.26 -15.77 -7.94
N MET A 70 -12.09 -14.93 -7.39
CA MET A 70 -13.41 -15.36 -6.90
C MET A 70 -14.37 -15.50 -8.08
N TRP A 71 -14.69 -16.74 -8.41
CA TRP A 71 -15.54 -17.09 -9.54
C TRP A 71 -17.00 -17.28 -9.16
N ASN A 72 -17.89 -16.88 -10.05
CA ASN A 72 -19.29 -17.30 -10.03
C ASN A 72 -19.68 -17.87 -11.41
N PRO A 73 -20.02 -19.16 -11.53
CA PRO A 73 -20.02 -20.20 -10.48
C PRO A 73 -18.61 -20.52 -9.96
N SER A 74 -18.52 -20.95 -8.73
CA SER A 74 -17.25 -21.29 -8.07
C SER A 74 -16.49 -22.39 -8.84
N GLN A 75 -15.21 -22.21 -9.04
CA GLN A 75 -14.30 -23.15 -9.70
C GLN A 75 -13.15 -23.53 -8.77
N LYS A 76 -12.70 -24.78 -8.91
CA LYS A 76 -11.53 -25.25 -8.17
C LYS A 76 -10.26 -24.63 -8.77
N GLN A 77 -9.42 -24.05 -7.92
CA GLN A 77 -8.23 -23.31 -8.36
C GLN A 77 -7.13 -23.35 -7.31
N ASP A 78 -5.91 -23.28 -7.76
CA ASP A 78 -4.72 -23.07 -6.96
C ASP A 78 -4.40 -21.59 -6.83
N MET A 79 -3.67 -21.23 -5.76
CA MET A 79 -3.10 -19.90 -5.65
C MET A 79 -1.94 -19.75 -6.62
N LEU A 80 -2.03 -18.79 -7.51
CA LEU A 80 -0.97 -18.47 -8.46
C LEU A 80 0.13 -17.64 -7.78
N PHE A 81 1.31 -18.18 -7.67
CA PHE A 81 2.47 -17.45 -7.20
C PHE A 81 3.06 -16.54 -8.28
N SER A 82 3.27 -15.28 -7.94
CA SER A 82 3.88 -14.26 -8.79
C SER A 82 5.04 -13.59 -8.06
N PRO A 83 6.29 -13.77 -8.53
CA PRO A 83 7.46 -13.25 -7.84
C PRO A 83 7.70 -11.75 -8.07
N ILE A 84 6.89 -11.10 -8.89
CA ILE A 84 7.10 -9.70 -9.30
C ILE A 84 5.95 -8.83 -8.80
N ASN A 85 6.26 -7.99 -7.84
CA ASN A 85 5.45 -6.83 -7.44
C ASN A 85 6.43 -5.75 -7.01
N VAL A 86 6.64 -4.75 -7.84
CA VAL A 86 7.62 -3.67 -7.62
C VAL A 86 6.93 -2.34 -7.74
N GLY A 87 7.29 -1.39 -6.87
CA GLY A 87 6.69 -0.08 -6.93
C GLY A 87 7.48 0.99 -6.20
N ILE A 88 7.09 2.21 -6.48
CA ILE A 88 7.60 3.41 -5.81
C ILE A 88 6.45 4.01 -5.03
N THR A 89 6.71 4.37 -3.79
CA THR A 89 5.71 4.92 -2.88
C THR A 89 6.18 6.22 -2.27
N PHE A 90 5.24 7.11 -2.06
CA PHE A 90 5.39 8.31 -1.26
C PHE A 90 4.50 8.18 -0.04
N THR A 91 5.06 8.38 1.13
CA THR A 91 4.33 8.32 2.41
C THR A 91 4.55 9.61 3.17
N THR A 92 3.48 10.18 3.68
CA THR A 92 3.54 11.35 4.55
C THR A 92 2.80 11.05 5.85
N TYR A 93 3.47 11.32 6.96
CA TYR A 93 2.89 11.25 8.30
C TYR A 93 2.61 12.66 8.76
N GLN A 94 1.36 12.92 9.11
CA GLN A 94 0.90 14.23 9.57
C GLN A 94 -0.17 14.05 10.64
N LYS A 95 -0.37 15.09 11.41
CA LYS A 95 -1.53 15.16 12.30
C LYS A 95 -2.81 15.27 11.49
N MET A 96 -3.57 14.22 11.43
CA MET A 96 -4.89 14.29 10.85
C MET A 96 -5.85 14.95 11.83
N PHE A 97 -6.56 15.98 11.36
CA PHE A 97 -7.51 16.77 12.17
C PHE A 97 -6.95 17.36 13.48
N GLY A 98 -5.63 17.46 13.60
CA GLY A 98 -4.97 17.95 14.82
C GLY A 98 -4.95 16.95 16.00
N TYR A 99 -5.59 15.79 15.88
CA TYR A 99 -5.81 14.86 17.00
C TYR A 99 -5.15 13.50 16.83
N MET A 100 -4.87 13.06 15.60
CA MET A 100 -4.34 11.72 15.32
C MET A 100 -2.86 11.76 14.90
N PRO A 101 -1.92 11.70 15.86
CA PRO A 101 -0.48 11.78 15.57
C PRO A 101 0.09 10.50 14.94
N TYR A 102 -0.68 9.42 14.91
CA TYR A 102 -0.26 8.09 14.41
C TYR A 102 -0.86 7.79 13.04
N PHE A 103 -1.10 8.82 12.26
CA PHE A 103 -1.76 8.71 10.98
C PHE A 103 -0.80 9.10 9.85
N GLY A 104 -0.88 8.36 8.76
CA GLY A 104 -0.15 8.63 7.54
C GLY A 104 -1.00 8.38 6.31
N PHE A 105 -0.56 8.97 5.21
CA PHE A 105 -1.11 8.74 3.90
C PHE A 105 0.00 8.21 2.98
N GLN A 106 -0.29 7.13 2.29
CA GLN A 106 0.62 6.52 1.33
C GLN A 106 -0.02 6.48 -0.05
N ALA A 107 0.70 6.97 -1.04
CA ALA A 107 0.36 6.83 -2.45
C ALA A 107 1.56 6.23 -3.19
N GLY A 108 1.31 5.55 -4.30
CA GLY A 108 2.40 4.94 -5.05
C GLY A 108 1.98 4.50 -6.44
N ILE A 109 2.94 3.94 -7.16
CA ILE A 109 2.73 3.28 -8.44
C ILE A 109 3.43 1.93 -8.35
N PHE A 110 2.69 0.86 -8.61
CA PHE A 110 3.18 -0.50 -8.58
C PHE A 110 2.98 -1.18 -9.93
N TYR A 111 3.94 -1.98 -10.32
CA TYR A 111 3.82 -2.96 -11.38
C TYR A 111 3.90 -4.35 -10.76
N GLY A 112 2.97 -5.21 -11.13
CA GLY A 112 2.94 -6.57 -10.61
C GLY A 112 2.30 -7.54 -11.59
N LYS A 113 2.47 -8.82 -11.28
CA LYS A 113 1.80 -9.91 -11.98
C LYS A 113 0.79 -10.56 -11.06
N GLU A 114 -0.40 -10.82 -11.58
CA GLU A 114 -1.48 -11.52 -10.87
C GLU A 114 -2.20 -12.44 -11.85
N GLY A 115 -3.08 -13.29 -11.37
CA GLY A 115 -3.82 -14.15 -12.27
C GLY A 115 -4.53 -15.29 -11.55
N TYR A 116 -4.77 -16.35 -12.28
CA TYR A 116 -5.44 -17.54 -11.79
C TYR A 116 -4.83 -18.80 -12.40
N GLN A 117 -5.01 -19.92 -11.69
CA GLN A 117 -4.68 -21.25 -12.16
C GLN A 117 -5.75 -22.22 -11.69
N PHE A 118 -6.41 -22.88 -12.66
CA PHE A 118 -7.43 -23.88 -12.34
C PHE A 118 -6.78 -25.21 -11.94
N GLU A 119 -7.44 -25.89 -11.03
CA GLU A 119 -7.07 -27.22 -10.56
C GLU A 119 -8.06 -28.27 -11.09
N TYR A 120 -7.59 -29.49 -11.24
CA TYR A 120 -8.44 -30.62 -11.63
C TYR A 120 -9.56 -30.85 -10.59
N ASN A 121 -10.76 -30.95 -11.08
CA ASN A 121 -11.93 -31.23 -10.25
C ASN A 121 -12.26 -32.72 -10.33
N GLU A 122 -11.95 -33.44 -9.28
CA GLU A 122 -12.18 -34.88 -9.16
C GLU A 122 -13.67 -35.25 -9.23
N ASP A 123 -14.55 -34.40 -8.67
CA ASP A 123 -15.99 -34.64 -8.65
C ASP A 123 -16.64 -34.59 -10.03
N LYS A 124 -16.05 -33.82 -10.93
CA LYS A 124 -16.59 -33.55 -12.25
C LYS A 124 -15.73 -34.13 -13.38
N ASP A 125 -14.57 -34.71 -13.03
CA ASP A 125 -13.61 -35.31 -13.96
C ASP A 125 -13.13 -34.37 -15.08
N TYR A 126 -12.95 -33.06 -14.75
CA TYR A 126 -12.40 -32.10 -15.71
C TYR A 126 -11.65 -30.95 -15.04
N ILE A 127 -10.81 -30.27 -15.83
CA ILE A 127 -10.22 -28.98 -15.48
C ILE A 127 -11.02 -27.88 -16.16
N TYR A 128 -11.42 -26.88 -15.37
CA TYR A 128 -12.09 -25.72 -15.95
C TYR A 128 -11.12 -24.90 -16.78
N THR A 129 -11.56 -24.42 -17.91
CA THR A 129 -10.76 -23.59 -18.82
C THR A 129 -11.53 -22.36 -19.26
N ILE A 130 -10.84 -21.26 -19.43
CA ILE A 130 -11.38 -20.05 -20.05
C ILE A 130 -10.63 -19.83 -21.35
N GLU A 131 -11.35 -19.91 -22.47
CA GLU A 131 -10.77 -19.82 -23.80
C GLU A 131 -9.68 -20.88 -24.04
N GLY A 132 -9.85 -22.07 -23.44
CA GLY A 132 -8.87 -23.15 -23.49
C GLY A 132 -7.67 -22.99 -22.55
N ALA A 133 -7.60 -21.89 -21.80
CA ALA A 133 -6.51 -21.67 -20.84
C ALA A 133 -6.88 -22.21 -19.46
N GLU A 134 -5.99 -22.99 -18.88
CA GLU A 134 -6.03 -23.45 -17.48
C GLU A 134 -5.44 -22.42 -16.55
N LYS A 135 -4.50 -21.61 -17.04
CA LYS A 135 -3.80 -20.58 -16.30
C LYS A 135 -3.73 -19.30 -17.09
N ALA A 136 -3.92 -18.16 -16.43
CA ALA A 136 -3.64 -16.87 -17.02
C ALA A 136 -2.87 -15.98 -16.04
N VAL A 137 -1.89 -15.26 -16.57
CA VAL A 137 -1.09 -14.26 -15.87
C VAL A 137 -1.39 -12.91 -16.49
N LEU A 138 -1.71 -11.94 -15.64
CA LEU A 138 -1.99 -10.57 -16.02
C LEU A 138 -0.87 -9.65 -15.53
N ASP A 139 -0.40 -8.79 -16.39
CA ASP A 139 0.47 -7.68 -16.04
C ASP A 139 -0.39 -6.48 -15.63
N VAL A 140 -0.20 -5.98 -14.43
CA VAL A 140 -1.03 -4.93 -13.85
C VAL A 140 -0.17 -3.78 -13.36
N ILE A 141 -0.60 -2.57 -13.68
CA ILE A 141 -0.12 -1.36 -13.02
C ILE A 141 -1.21 -0.86 -12.07
N GLU A 142 -0.84 -0.54 -10.84
CA GLU A 142 -1.78 -0.06 -9.82
C GLU A 142 -1.29 1.22 -9.13
N VAL A 143 -2.23 2.05 -8.74
CA VAL A 143 -2.02 3.26 -7.96
C VAL A 143 -2.84 3.14 -6.68
N PRO A 144 -2.26 2.65 -5.59
CA PRO A 144 -2.91 2.60 -4.30
C PRO A 144 -2.91 3.98 -3.62
N LEU A 145 -4.00 4.23 -2.90
CA LEU A 145 -4.18 5.38 -2.00
C LEU A 145 -4.56 4.81 -0.64
N LEU A 146 -3.60 4.77 0.27
CA LEU A 146 -3.72 4.06 1.54
C LEU A 146 -3.60 5.03 2.72
N PHE A 147 -4.51 4.88 3.65
CA PHE A 147 -4.37 5.41 5.00
C PHE A 147 -3.53 4.45 5.83
N GLN A 148 -2.55 4.98 6.53
CA GLN A 148 -1.64 4.19 7.32
C GLN A 148 -1.72 4.61 8.79
N PHE A 149 -2.02 3.66 9.65
CA PHE A 149 -1.95 3.82 11.10
C PHE A 149 -0.65 3.19 11.57
N HIS A 150 0.10 3.90 12.41
CA HIS A 150 1.38 3.40 12.89
C HIS A 150 1.61 3.73 14.36
N ILE A 151 2.35 2.84 15.01
CA ILE A 151 2.82 3.02 16.38
C ILE A 151 4.34 2.89 16.37
N ASP A 152 5.01 3.93 16.79
CA ASP A 152 6.47 3.98 16.81
C ASP A 152 7.00 3.58 18.18
N MET A 153 7.93 2.64 18.18
CA MET A 153 8.66 2.18 19.36
C MET A 153 10.15 2.32 19.08
N TRP A 154 10.73 3.49 19.36
CA TRP A 154 12.13 3.81 19.14
C TRP A 154 12.61 3.54 17.70
N ASN A 155 13.24 2.37 17.46
CA ASN A 155 13.75 1.97 16.14
C ASN A 155 12.83 0.97 15.41
N PHE A 156 11.67 0.73 15.95
CA PHE A 156 10.68 -0.20 15.43
C PHE A 156 9.33 0.50 15.27
N LYS A 157 8.66 0.22 14.18
CA LYS A 157 7.34 0.76 13.87
C LYS A 157 6.42 -0.39 13.49
N ILE A 158 5.25 -0.46 14.11
CA ILE A 158 4.16 -1.34 13.68
C ILE A 158 3.17 -0.50 12.90
N MET A 159 2.69 -1.02 11.77
CA MET A 159 1.78 -0.30 10.91
C MET A 159 0.63 -1.18 10.43
N ALA A 160 -0.52 -0.55 10.25
CA ALA A 160 -1.67 -1.12 9.55
C ALA A 160 -2.10 -0.12 8.49
N GLN A 161 -2.52 -0.62 7.33
CA GLN A 161 -2.91 0.23 6.21
C GLN A 161 -4.21 -0.26 5.60
N VAL A 162 -5.02 0.68 5.14
CA VAL A 162 -6.27 0.40 4.46
C VAL A 162 -6.59 1.53 3.50
N GLY A 163 -7.16 1.21 2.36
CA GLY A 163 -7.56 2.20 1.38
C GLY A 163 -8.11 1.60 0.11
N CYS A 164 -8.11 2.40 -0.92
CA CYS A 164 -8.54 2.00 -2.26
C CYS A 164 -7.34 2.00 -3.22
N TYR A 165 -7.53 1.34 -4.34
CA TYR A 165 -6.59 1.40 -5.45
C TYR A 165 -7.36 1.47 -6.77
N GLY A 166 -6.71 2.09 -7.74
CA GLY A 166 -7.07 2.02 -9.14
C GLY A 166 -5.94 1.41 -9.93
N GLY A 167 -6.25 0.61 -10.93
CA GLY A 167 -5.26 -0.09 -11.72
C GLY A 167 -5.67 -0.27 -13.18
N TYR A 168 -4.72 -0.73 -13.97
CA TYR A 168 -4.94 -1.04 -15.36
C TYR A 168 -4.17 -2.31 -15.75
N ARG A 169 -4.84 -3.25 -16.36
CA ARG A 169 -4.29 -4.50 -16.87
C ARG A 169 -3.62 -4.24 -18.21
N LEU A 170 -2.28 -4.29 -18.21
CA LEU A 170 -1.45 -3.97 -19.38
C LEU A 170 -1.40 -5.11 -20.38
N GLY A 171 -1.25 -6.34 -19.88
CA GLY A 171 -1.08 -7.54 -20.65
C GLY A 171 -1.77 -8.74 -20.01
N ILE A 172 -2.02 -9.76 -20.83
CA ILE A 172 -2.49 -11.05 -20.39
C ILE A 172 -1.72 -12.13 -21.14
N GLU A 173 -1.29 -13.15 -20.43
CA GLU A 173 -0.69 -14.33 -21.00
C GLU A 173 -1.48 -15.57 -20.56
N ARG A 174 -2.03 -16.29 -21.53
CA ARG A 174 -2.84 -17.49 -21.32
C ARG A 174 -2.05 -18.74 -21.65
N PHE A 175 -2.05 -19.65 -20.71
CA PHE A 175 -1.34 -20.94 -20.85
C PHE A 175 -2.37 -22.04 -21.07
N PRO A 176 -2.26 -22.79 -22.18
CA PRO A 176 -3.08 -23.96 -22.40
C PRO A 176 -2.79 -25.03 -21.36
N GLY A 177 -3.79 -25.77 -20.97
CA GLY A 177 -3.63 -26.94 -20.14
C GLY A 177 -3.22 -28.19 -20.91
N LYS A 178 -3.21 -29.33 -20.21
CA LYS A 178 -2.86 -30.61 -20.81
C LYS A 178 -3.79 -31.04 -21.94
N THR A 179 -5.06 -30.61 -21.88
CA THR A 179 -6.11 -30.95 -22.84
C THR A 179 -6.63 -29.75 -23.59
N GLY A 180 -6.24 -28.54 -23.20
CA GLY A 180 -6.73 -27.29 -23.74
C GLY A 180 -5.89 -26.79 -24.91
N TYR A 181 -6.53 -26.09 -25.83
CA TYR A 181 -5.90 -25.34 -26.92
C TYR A 181 -6.28 -23.88 -26.83
N VAL A 182 -5.29 -23.04 -26.63
CA VAL A 182 -5.47 -21.58 -26.69
C VAL A 182 -5.13 -21.12 -28.09
N LYS A 183 -6.05 -20.43 -28.75
CA LYS A 183 -5.77 -19.81 -30.06
C LYS A 183 -4.60 -18.82 -29.89
N GLU A 184 -3.64 -18.85 -30.82
CA GLU A 184 -2.44 -18.02 -30.75
C GLU A 184 -2.77 -16.52 -30.62
N GLU A 185 -3.81 -16.08 -31.31
CA GLU A 185 -4.30 -14.69 -31.25
C GLU A 185 -4.76 -14.27 -29.86
N LEU A 186 -5.24 -15.21 -29.03
CA LEU A 186 -5.75 -14.96 -27.69
C LEU A 186 -4.71 -15.16 -26.59
N ARG A 187 -3.55 -15.69 -26.95
CA ARG A 187 -2.50 -16.01 -25.99
C ARG A 187 -1.95 -14.78 -25.28
N HIS A 188 -1.76 -13.71 -26.04
CA HIS A 188 -1.16 -12.46 -25.55
C HIS A 188 -2.06 -11.23 -25.75
N SER A 189 -3.33 -11.42 -26.09
CA SER A 189 -4.25 -10.32 -26.37
C SER A 189 -5.50 -10.37 -25.50
N PHE A 190 -5.99 -9.18 -25.16
CA PHE A 190 -7.30 -9.04 -24.53
C PHE A 190 -8.39 -9.14 -25.58
N LYS A 191 -9.50 -9.76 -25.20
CA LYS A 191 -10.75 -9.72 -25.96
C LYS A 191 -11.49 -8.42 -25.68
N ASP A 192 -12.46 -8.11 -26.54
CA ASP A 192 -13.36 -6.97 -26.33
C ASP A 192 -14.19 -7.10 -25.04
N THR A 193 -14.40 -8.34 -24.59
CA THR A 193 -15.14 -8.69 -23.37
C THR A 193 -14.28 -8.66 -22.09
N ASP A 194 -12.95 -8.54 -22.23
CA ASP A 194 -12.04 -8.48 -21.10
C ASP A 194 -11.97 -7.03 -20.56
N ARG A 195 -12.14 -6.88 -19.28
CA ARG A 195 -12.03 -5.57 -18.63
C ARG A 195 -10.58 -5.27 -18.26
N ARG A 196 -10.08 -4.14 -18.75
CA ARG A 196 -8.71 -3.69 -18.46
C ARG A 196 -8.61 -2.83 -17.21
N MET A 197 -9.69 -2.11 -16.86
CA MET A 197 -9.72 -1.32 -15.64
C MET A 197 -9.84 -2.25 -14.42
N ASP A 198 -9.00 -1.99 -13.43
CA ASP A 198 -9.04 -2.64 -12.13
C ASP A 198 -9.19 -1.57 -11.04
N TYR A 199 -10.01 -1.84 -10.05
CA TYR A 199 -10.17 -0.98 -8.88
C TYR A 199 -10.76 -1.80 -7.73
N GLY A 200 -10.43 -1.40 -6.52
CA GLY A 200 -10.89 -2.13 -5.36
C GLY A 200 -10.36 -1.58 -4.06
N ILE A 201 -10.35 -2.45 -3.07
CA ILE A 201 -9.85 -2.16 -1.74
C ILE A 201 -8.54 -2.91 -1.50
N LYS A 202 -7.65 -2.27 -0.76
CA LYS A 202 -6.36 -2.85 -0.35
C LYS A 202 -6.15 -2.55 1.13
N GLY A 203 -5.74 -3.56 1.87
CA GLY A 203 -5.45 -3.41 3.29
C GLY A 203 -4.30 -4.33 3.69
N GLY A 204 -3.59 -3.97 4.73
CA GLY A 204 -2.45 -4.76 5.15
C GLY A 204 -1.91 -4.36 6.50
N VAL A 205 -0.95 -5.15 6.94
CA VAL A 205 -0.19 -4.93 8.17
C VAL A 205 1.29 -5.04 7.88
N GLY A 206 2.09 -4.41 8.70
CA GLY A 206 3.53 -4.48 8.54
C GLY A 206 4.27 -3.95 9.75
N PHE A 207 5.58 -4.06 9.65
CA PHE A 207 6.48 -3.43 10.60
C PHE A 207 7.66 -2.80 9.85
N ALA A 208 8.28 -1.83 10.47
CA ALA A 208 9.47 -1.19 9.94
C ALA A 208 10.57 -1.10 10.97
N LEU A 209 11.79 -1.21 10.48
CA LEU A 209 13.02 -0.89 11.20
C LEU A 209 13.44 0.52 10.79
N VAL A 210 13.58 1.38 11.79
CA VAL A 210 13.87 2.81 11.58
C VAL A 210 15.34 3.09 11.86
N PHE A 211 16.07 3.43 10.80
CA PHE A 211 17.49 3.84 10.85
C PHE A 211 17.59 5.22 10.18
N GLU A 212 17.43 6.29 10.93
CA GLU A 212 17.48 7.63 10.33
C GLU A 212 18.73 7.85 9.47
N PRO A 213 18.60 8.22 8.17
CA PRO A 213 17.43 8.68 7.44
C PRO A 213 16.70 7.58 6.64
N VAL A 214 16.89 6.32 6.93
CA VAL A 214 16.35 5.17 6.17
C VAL A 214 15.43 4.34 7.04
N GLU A 215 14.34 3.85 6.45
CA GLU A 215 13.47 2.83 7.05
C GLU A 215 13.39 1.60 6.14
N ILE A 216 13.39 0.42 6.76
CA ILE A 216 13.14 -0.85 6.06
C ILE A 216 11.78 -1.36 6.50
N HIS A 217 10.84 -1.45 5.57
CA HIS A 217 9.47 -1.88 5.81
C HIS A 217 9.26 -3.32 5.35
N PHE A 218 8.61 -4.12 6.17
CA PHE A 218 8.10 -5.45 5.86
C PHE A 218 6.58 -5.40 5.93
N GLN A 219 5.91 -5.73 4.85
CA GLN A 219 4.47 -5.57 4.74
C GLN A 219 3.83 -6.82 4.13
N ALA A 220 2.64 -7.15 4.63
CA ALA A 220 1.74 -8.11 4.03
C ALA A 220 0.41 -7.40 3.76
N ALA A 221 0.00 -7.35 2.51
CA ALA A 221 -1.20 -6.66 2.06
C ALA A 221 -2.12 -7.62 1.31
N TYR A 222 -3.41 -7.50 1.56
CA TYR A 222 -4.47 -8.15 0.83
C TYR A 222 -5.15 -7.14 -0.09
N LYS A 223 -5.34 -7.52 -1.33
CA LYS A 223 -6.04 -6.76 -2.37
C LYS A 223 -7.28 -7.52 -2.81
N HIS A 224 -8.41 -6.83 -2.85
CA HIS A 224 -9.68 -7.35 -3.37
C HIS A 224 -10.18 -6.43 -4.47
N SER A 225 -10.26 -6.96 -5.69
CA SER A 225 -10.81 -6.23 -6.82
C SER A 225 -12.33 -6.21 -6.77
N LEU A 226 -12.91 -5.04 -7.03
CA LEU A 226 -14.34 -4.83 -7.26
C LEU A 226 -14.67 -4.82 -8.76
N ALA A 227 -13.65 -4.85 -9.60
CA ALA A 227 -13.78 -4.94 -11.05
C ALA A 227 -13.61 -6.39 -11.50
N SER A 228 -14.65 -6.96 -12.12
CA SER A 228 -14.57 -8.29 -12.71
C SER A 228 -13.53 -8.33 -13.84
N LEU A 229 -12.90 -9.48 -14.06
CA LEU A 229 -12.00 -9.70 -15.19
C LEU A 229 -12.71 -9.61 -16.53
N TYR A 230 -13.96 -10.06 -16.57
CA TYR A 230 -14.80 -10.12 -17.76
C TYR A 230 -16.09 -9.34 -17.56
N GLU A 231 -16.72 -8.97 -18.65
CA GLU A 231 -18.07 -8.42 -18.61
C GLU A 231 -19.06 -9.47 -18.09
N PRO A 232 -19.94 -9.11 -17.13
CA PRO A 232 -20.81 -10.09 -16.45
C PRO A 232 -21.78 -10.83 -17.38
N ASP A 233 -22.18 -10.20 -18.47
CA ASP A 233 -23.11 -10.73 -19.48
C ASP A 233 -22.41 -11.42 -20.66
N HIS A 234 -21.08 -11.54 -20.61
CA HIS A 234 -20.27 -12.15 -21.66
C HIS A 234 -20.75 -13.55 -22.08
N TYR A 235 -21.20 -14.37 -21.13
CA TYR A 235 -21.65 -15.73 -21.42
C TYR A 235 -23.15 -15.84 -21.66
N SER A 236 -23.95 -15.01 -21.04
CA SER A 236 -25.41 -15.02 -21.14
C SER A 236 -26.01 -13.77 -20.51
N LYS A 237 -27.02 -13.20 -21.16
CA LYS A 237 -27.82 -12.11 -20.59
C LYS A 237 -28.68 -12.52 -19.38
N TYR A 238 -28.88 -13.85 -19.20
CA TYR A 238 -29.72 -14.37 -18.12
C TYR A 238 -28.99 -14.84 -16.90
N TYR A 239 -27.67 -15.07 -17.01
CA TYR A 239 -26.85 -15.57 -15.91
C TYR A 239 -25.70 -14.62 -15.64
N TYR A 240 -25.76 -13.93 -14.51
CA TYR A 240 -24.70 -13.09 -14.04
C TYR A 240 -23.47 -13.92 -13.61
N ARG A 241 -22.38 -13.76 -14.31
CA ARG A 241 -21.10 -14.39 -13.98
C ARG A 241 -20.09 -13.32 -13.64
N TYR A 242 -19.33 -13.54 -12.59
CA TYR A 242 -18.28 -12.62 -12.20
C TYR A 242 -16.96 -13.35 -11.89
N ALA A 243 -15.87 -12.61 -11.97
CA ALA A 243 -14.52 -13.06 -11.70
C ALA A 243 -13.77 -11.92 -11.04
N TYR A 244 -13.74 -11.88 -9.70
CA TYR A 244 -13.09 -10.82 -8.96
C TYR A 244 -11.70 -11.26 -8.48
N PRO A 245 -10.60 -10.64 -8.98
CA PRO A 245 -9.25 -10.92 -8.51
C PRO A 245 -9.05 -10.62 -7.03
N GLN A 246 -8.31 -11.50 -6.40
CA GLN A 246 -7.83 -11.35 -5.03
C GLN A 246 -6.34 -11.65 -5.01
N ASN A 247 -5.57 -10.85 -4.27
CA ASN A 247 -4.13 -11.02 -4.23
C ASN A 247 -3.60 -10.72 -2.82
N ILE A 248 -2.75 -11.59 -2.31
CA ILE A 248 -1.96 -11.39 -1.09
C ILE A 248 -0.54 -11.07 -1.54
N VAL A 249 -0.03 -9.91 -1.15
CA VAL A 249 1.32 -9.48 -1.49
C VAL A 249 2.13 -9.34 -0.22
N VAL A 250 3.27 -10.03 -0.18
CA VAL A 250 4.28 -9.85 0.86
C VAL A 250 5.43 -9.08 0.24
N SER A 251 5.82 -7.97 0.86
CA SER A 251 6.80 -7.04 0.30
C SER A 251 7.80 -6.54 1.33
N VAL A 252 8.98 -6.21 0.84
CA VAL A 252 10.03 -5.50 1.56
C VAL A 252 10.28 -4.18 0.83
N GLY A 253 10.38 -3.10 1.57
CA GLY A 253 10.64 -1.78 1.00
C GLY A 253 11.70 -1.02 1.75
N THR A 254 12.47 -0.22 1.02
CA THR A 254 13.42 0.73 1.59
C THR A 254 12.91 2.13 1.35
N TYR A 255 12.81 2.91 2.42
CA TYR A 255 12.26 4.25 2.44
C TYR A 255 13.30 5.25 2.90
N PHE A 256 13.37 6.40 2.22
CA PHE A 256 14.26 7.50 2.54
C PHE A 256 13.44 8.69 3.05
N HIS A 257 13.82 9.22 4.20
CA HIS A 257 13.21 10.41 4.76
C HIS A 257 13.54 11.63 3.88
N LEU A 258 12.51 12.30 3.38
CA LEU A 258 12.64 13.57 2.67
C LEU A 258 12.71 14.75 3.64
N THR A 259 12.03 14.62 4.78
CA THR A 259 12.03 15.60 5.86
C THR A 259 12.51 14.93 7.13
N LYS A 260 13.17 15.71 8.01
CA LYS A 260 13.63 15.19 9.29
C LYS A 260 12.44 14.78 10.15
N ARG A 261 12.52 13.60 10.74
CA ARG A 261 11.55 13.14 11.72
C ARG A 261 11.57 14.08 12.93
N SER A 262 10.44 14.79 13.14
CA SER A 262 10.33 15.82 14.19
C SER A 262 10.17 15.24 15.60
N GLY A 263 9.94 13.92 15.72
CA GLY A 263 9.61 13.29 16.99
C GLY A 263 10.68 12.38 17.52
N LYS A 264 11.30 12.79 18.60
CA LYS A 264 11.97 11.84 19.48
C LYS A 264 10.92 11.04 20.24
N THR A 265 11.21 9.77 20.56
CA THR A 265 10.30 8.98 21.41
C THR A 265 10.06 9.67 22.76
N LYS A 266 8.92 9.39 23.39
CA LYS A 266 8.60 9.94 24.74
C LYS A 266 9.75 9.74 25.71
N ALA A 267 10.40 8.57 25.67
CA ALA A 267 11.57 8.27 26.53
C ALA A 267 12.77 9.15 26.19
N ALA A 268 13.04 9.41 24.90
CA ALA A 268 14.14 10.27 24.47
C ALA A 268 13.88 11.75 24.83
N ILE A 269 12.64 12.21 24.73
CA ILE A 269 12.25 13.56 25.13
C ILE A 269 12.36 13.72 26.64
N ARG A 270 11.90 12.73 27.43
CA ARG A 270 12.06 12.73 28.89
C ARG A 270 13.52 12.73 29.31
N LYS A 271 14.36 11.94 28.63
CA LYS A 271 15.79 11.92 28.90
C LYS A 271 16.44 13.27 28.61
N LEU A 272 16.16 13.86 27.44
CA LEU A 272 16.64 15.20 27.08
C LEU A 272 16.18 16.27 28.05
N ALA A 273 14.92 16.23 28.45
CA ALA A 273 14.39 17.19 29.44
C ALA A 273 15.08 17.03 30.81
N LYS A 274 15.32 15.80 31.25
CA LYS A 274 16.08 15.54 32.48
C LYS A 274 17.55 16.01 32.38
N ASP A 275 18.20 15.69 31.26
CA ASP A 275 19.58 16.07 31.01
C ASP A 275 19.74 17.61 31.04
N MET A 276 18.78 18.36 30.41
CA MET A 276 18.77 19.83 30.47
C MET A 276 18.55 20.39 31.88
N VAL A 277 17.69 19.78 32.69
CA VAL A 277 17.46 20.21 34.08
C VAL A 277 18.68 19.91 34.94
N TYR A 278 19.35 18.77 34.76
CA TYR A 278 20.57 18.44 35.51
C TYR A 278 21.76 19.32 35.12
N GLU A 279 21.90 19.66 33.84
CA GLU A 279 22.96 20.60 33.38
C GLU A 279 22.76 21.99 33.96
N ASN A 280 21.54 22.52 34.03
CA ASN A 280 21.25 23.82 34.65
C ASN A 280 21.51 23.82 36.15
N ASN A 281 21.12 22.75 36.86
CA ASN A 281 21.37 22.67 38.33
C ASN A 281 22.84 22.50 38.67
N ASN A 282 23.68 22.02 37.77
CA ASN A 282 25.14 21.91 38.02
C ASN A 282 25.92 23.16 37.58
N GLN A 283 25.28 24.14 36.96
CA GLN A 283 25.88 25.43 36.60
C GLN A 283 25.58 26.55 37.61
N GLN A 284 24.75 26.29 38.62
CA GLN A 284 24.51 27.13 39.78
C GLN A 284 25.35 26.62 40.97
#